data_731536a025b4c5c7d768775a51d27148
#
_entry.id   731536a025b4c5c7d768775a51d27148
#
_cell.length_a   1.000
_cell.length_b   1.000
_cell.length_c   1.000
_cell.angle_alpha   90.00
_cell.angle_beta   90.00
_cell.angle_gamma   90.00
#
_symmetry.space_group_name_H-M   'P 1'
#
loop_
_entity.id
_entity.type
_entity.pdbx_description
1 polymer ?
#
loop_
_entity_poly.entity_id
_entity_poly.type
_entity_poly.pdbx_seq_one_letter_code
_entity_poly.pdbx_strand_id
1 'polypeptide(L)'
;MTRTINDYARKIGALKDGEENLSGDDVREGMTAVISIKIQEPQFEGQTKTKLGNSEIRPIVDNLVSEGLGEFFEENPVIAKRIVEKSILSARARMAARKARELTRRKSALEISSLPGKLADCQSKDASETEIYLVEGDSAGGSAKQGRDRRFQAILPLRGKILNVEKARLDKILSSDEIRNMITAFGCGIGEDFDLEKARYGKIIIMTDADVDGAHIRTLLLTFFYRYMQPLIKEGHVFIAQPPLYLVRKGQKHLYAYSDDELQTVLDEVGRDSNPYIQRYKGLGEMNPEQLWETTMNPDGRTILQVHLEDAAEADAIFSILMGDKVEPRRQFIEANAGKVRNLDLSLIHI
;
A
#
# COMPACT_ATOMS: atom_id res chain seq x y z
N MET A 1 -15.65 -22.28 -22.01
CA MET A 1 -15.77 -21.01 -21.27
C MET A 1 -14.78 -19.95 -21.73
N THR A 2 -13.44 -20.08 -21.55
CA THR A 2 -12.47 -19.04 -21.96
C THR A 2 -12.59 -18.69 -23.44
N ARG A 3 -12.70 -19.70 -24.32
CA ARG A 3 -12.93 -19.52 -25.74
C ARG A 3 -14.25 -18.82 -26.03
N THR A 4 -15.35 -19.24 -25.41
CA THR A 4 -16.70 -18.66 -25.59
C THR A 4 -16.71 -17.17 -25.20
N ILE A 5 -16.04 -16.79 -24.10
CA ILE A 5 -15.94 -15.38 -23.66
C ILE A 5 -15.10 -14.57 -24.64
N ASN A 6 -13.99 -15.11 -25.16
CA ASN A 6 -13.19 -14.42 -26.17
C ASN A 6 -13.98 -14.21 -27.48
N ASP A 7 -14.68 -15.25 -27.95
CA ASP A 7 -15.49 -15.18 -29.17
C ASP A 7 -16.62 -14.15 -29.03
N TYR A 8 -17.30 -14.15 -27.89
CA TYR A 8 -18.34 -13.17 -27.59
C TYR A 8 -17.79 -11.73 -27.44
N ALA A 9 -16.62 -11.56 -26.78
CA ALA A 9 -15.98 -10.26 -26.65
C ALA A 9 -15.60 -9.66 -28.00
N ARG A 10 -15.15 -10.49 -28.97
CA ARG A 10 -14.91 -10.05 -30.36
C ARG A 10 -16.22 -9.72 -31.07
N LYS A 11 -17.25 -10.55 -30.92
CA LYS A 11 -18.57 -10.35 -31.52
C LYS A 11 -19.18 -9.01 -31.16
N ILE A 12 -19.06 -8.59 -29.88
CA ILE A 12 -19.58 -7.30 -29.40
C ILE A 12 -18.60 -6.13 -29.60
N GLY A 13 -17.43 -6.36 -30.21
CA GLY A 13 -16.41 -5.35 -30.47
C GLY A 13 -15.67 -4.85 -29.21
N ALA A 14 -15.78 -5.57 -28.09
CA ALA A 14 -15.07 -5.24 -26.85
C ALA A 14 -13.58 -5.61 -26.89
N LEU A 15 -13.23 -6.62 -27.70
CA LEU A 15 -11.88 -6.99 -28.10
C LEU A 15 -11.72 -6.72 -29.59
N LYS A 16 -10.69 -5.94 -29.96
CA LYS A 16 -10.41 -5.63 -31.37
C LYS A 16 -9.64 -6.74 -32.07
N ASP A 17 -9.75 -6.78 -33.39
CA ASP A 17 -8.91 -7.67 -34.20
C ASP A 17 -7.44 -7.27 -34.03
N GLY A 18 -6.59 -8.25 -33.65
CA GLY A 18 -5.18 -8.03 -33.34
C GLY A 18 -4.85 -7.84 -31.85
N GLU A 19 -5.82 -7.65 -30.97
CA GLU A 19 -5.58 -7.72 -29.53
C GLU A 19 -5.41 -9.18 -29.05
N GLU A 20 -4.55 -9.39 -28.04
CA GLU A 20 -4.35 -10.71 -27.43
C GLU A 20 -5.66 -11.22 -26.82
N ASN A 21 -5.87 -12.53 -26.90
CA ASN A 21 -6.99 -13.18 -26.25
C ASN A 21 -6.86 -13.09 -24.72
N LEU A 22 -8.01 -12.99 -24.06
CA LEU A 22 -8.10 -13.14 -22.62
C LEU A 22 -7.61 -14.53 -22.22
N SER A 23 -6.75 -14.61 -21.21
CA SER A 23 -6.27 -15.87 -20.65
C SER A 23 -7.34 -16.54 -19.77
N GLY A 24 -7.13 -17.81 -19.43
CA GLY A 24 -8.01 -18.50 -18.51
C GLY A 24 -8.08 -17.81 -17.12
N ASP A 25 -6.98 -17.22 -16.67
CA ASP A 25 -6.92 -16.52 -15.39
C ASP A 25 -7.70 -15.20 -15.43
N ASP A 26 -7.60 -14.44 -16.53
CA ASP A 26 -8.38 -13.22 -16.72
C ASP A 26 -9.89 -13.48 -16.68
N VAL A 27 -10.31 -14.60 -17.27
CA VAL A 27 -11.73 -14.99 -17.35
C VAL A 27 -12.24 -15.54 -16.02
N ARG A 28 -11.39 -16.22 -15.25
CA ARG A 28 -11.76 -16.80 -13.95
C ARG A 28 -11.67 -15.81 -12.78
N GLU A 29 -11.14 -14.62 -13.01
CA GLU A 29 -11.01 -13.60 -11.95
C GLU A 29 -12.36 -13.30 -11.28
N GLY A 30 -12.44 -13.61 -9.98
CA GLY A 30 -13.66 -13.44 -9.17
C GLY A 30 -14.81 -14.38 -9.52
N MET A 31 -14.55 -15.50 -10.20
CA MET A 31 -15.52 -16.53 -10.50
C MET A 31 -15.46 -17.66 -9.47
N THR A 32 -16.60 -18.06 -8.96
CA THR A 32 -16.77 -19.33 -8.23
C THR A 32 -17.65 -20.25 -9.07
N ALA A 33 -17.20 -21.46 -9.31
CA ALA A 33 -17.94 -22.44 -10.09
C ALA A 33 -17.88 -23.82 -9.44
N VAL A 34 -18.99 -24.55 -9.49
CA VAL A 34 -19.11 -25.94 -9.07
C VAL A 34 -19.61 -26.77 -10.23
N ILE A 35 -18.89 -27.81 -10.60
CA ILE A 35 -19.29 -28.77 -11.62
C ILE A 35 -19.66 -30.07 -10.92
N SER A 36 -20.93 -30.47 -11.03
CA SER A 36 -21.44 -31.73 -10.50
C SER A 36 -21.78 -32.68 -11.66
N ILE A 37 -21.17 -33.85 -11.69
CA ILE A 37 -21.38 -34.86 -12.72
C ILE A 37 -21.72 -36.19 -12.06
N LYS A 38 -22.56 -36.98 -12.74
CA LYS A 38 -22.88 -38.38 -12.38
C LYS A 38 -22.44 -39.28 -13.51
N ILE A 39 -21.54 -40.20 -13.21
CA ILE A 39 -21.02 -41.20 -14.16
C ILE A 39 -21.15 -42.60 -13.57
N GLN A 40 -21.34 -43.61 -14.43
CA GLN A 40 -21.59 -44.98 -13.97
C GLN A 40 -20.35 -45.61 -13.32
N GLU A 41 -19.16 -45.40 -13.94
CA GLU A 41 -17.89 -45.99 -13.49
C GLU A 41 -16.82 -44.88 -13.37
N PRO A 42 -16.77 -44.18 -12.23
CA PRO A 42 -15.77 -43.15 -12.02
C PRO A 42 -14.37 -43.74 -11.80
N GLN A 43 -13.44 -43.36 -12.65
CA GLN A 43 -12.03 -43.69 -12.52
C GLN A 43 -11.30 -42.51 -11.92
N PHE A 44 -10.53 -42.75 -10.85
CA PHE A 44 -9.76 -41.69 -10.19
C PHE A 44 -8.26 -41.99 -10.28
N GLU A 45 -7.48 -40.95 -10.50
CA GLU A 45 -6.03 -41.01 -10.39
C GLU A 45 -5.65 -40.83 -8.89
N GLY A 46 -4.85 -41.79 -8.37
CA GLY A 46 -4.33 -41.77 -7.01
C GLY A 46 -5.32 -42.17 -5.90
N GLN A 47 -4.77 -42.50 -4.74
CA GLN A 47 -5.52 -42.99 -3.61
C GLN A 47 -6.47 -41.96 -2.98
N THR A 48 -6.15 -40.67 -3.14
CA THR A 48 -6.94 -39.56 -2.59
C THR A 48 -8.13 -39.14 -3.44
N LYS A 49 -8.33 -39.79 -4.61
CA LYS A 49 -9.44 -39.52 -5.55
C LYS A 49 -9.64 -38.05 -5.93
N THR A 50 -8.53 -37.28 -5.98
CA THR A 50 -8.56 -35.83 -6.23
C THR A 50 -8.69 -35.48 -7.69
N LYS A 51 -8.37 -36.41 -8.61
CA LYS A 51 -8.41 -36.20 -10.04
C LYS A 51 -9.21 -37.30 -10.74
N LEU A 52 -10.23 -36.90 -11.49
CA LEU A 52 -11.02 -37.82 -12.32
C LEU A 52 -10.21 -38.21 -13.55
N GLY A 53 -10.05 -39.53 -13.79
CA GLY A 53 -9.29 -40.09 -14.88
C GLY A 53 -10.11 -40.32 -16.17
N ASN A 54 -11.43 -40.22 -16.11
CA ASN A 54 -12.35 -40.40 -17.25
C ASN A 54 -12.15 -39.28 -18.30
N SER A 55 -11.31 -39.51 -19.30
CA SER A 55 -10.94 -38.52 -20.32
C SER A 55 -12.11 -38.05 -21.19
N GLU A 56 -13.12 -38.93 -21.40
CA GLU A 56 -14.32 -38.67 -22.19
C GLU A 56 -15.24 -37.59 -21.57
N ILE A 57 -15.15 -37.34 -20.25
CA ILE A 57 -16.02 -36.41 -19.55
C ILE A 57 -15.65 -34.95 -19.86
N ARG A 58 -14.37 -34.68 -20.04
CA ARG A 58 -13.87 -33.33 -20.27
C ARG A 58 -14.48 -32.68 -21.53
N PRO A 59 -14.46 -33.31 -22.72
CA PRO A 59 -15.10 -32.74 -23.91
C PRO A 59 -16.62 -32.59 -23.78
N ILE A 60 -17.29 -33.51 -23.08
CA ILE A 60 -18.73 -33.39 -22.83
C ILE A 60 -19.06 -32.15 -22.00
N VAL A 61 -18.35 -31.95 -20.89
CA VAL A 61 -18.56 -30.78 -20.04
C VAL A 61 -18.18 -29.49 -20.76
N ASP A 62 -17.08 -29.50 -21.55
CA ASP A 62 -16.64 -28.30 -22.29
C ASP A 62 -17.69 -27.90 -23.36
N ASN A 63 -18.28 -28.86 -24.07
CA ASN A 63 -19.32 -28.58 -25.04
C ASN A 63 -20.59 -28.02 -24.37
N LEU A 64 -21.09 -28.69 -23.33
CA LEU A 64 -22.29 -28.24 -22.60
C LEU A 64 -22.13 -26.85 -22.03
N VAL A 65 -20.96 -26.57 -21.40
CA VAL A 65 -20.67 -25.23 -20.87
C VAL A 65 -20.52 -24.20 -21.97
N SER A 66 -19.92 -24.54 -23.09
CA SER A 66 -19.73 -23.61 -24.21
C SER A 66 -21.04 -23.25 -24.89
N GLU A 67 -21.92 -24.23 -25.12
CA GLU A 67 -23.26 -24.02 -25.70
C GLU A 67 -24.13 -23.21 -24.74
N GLY A 68 -24.31 -23.69 -23.50
CA GLY A 68 -25.18 -22.99 -22.53
C GLY A 68 -24.70 -21.60 -22.17
N LEU A 69 -23.38 -21.36 -22.13
CA LEU A 69 -22.85 -20.03 -21.91
C LEU A 69 -23.04 -19.10 -23.10
N GLY A 70 -22.94 -19.66 -24.32
CA GLY A 70 -23.23 -18.95 -25.58
C GLY A 70 -24.68 -18.48 -25.64
N GLU A 71 -25.64 -19.38 -25.39
CA GLU A 71 -27.06 -19.07 -25.29
C GLU A 71 -27.35 -18.01 -24.21
N PHE A 72 -26.81 -18.21 -23.03
CA PHE A 72 -26.96 -17.26 -21.90
C PHE A 72 -26.49 -15.85 -22.28
N PHE A 73 -25.37 -15.70 -22.99
CA PHE A 73 -24.84 -14.40 -23.39
C PHE A 73 -25.74 -13.71 -24.42
N GLU A 74 -26.33 -14.46 -25.34
CA GLU A 74 -27.30 -13.92 -26.34
C GLU A 74 -28.59 -13.44 -25.63
N GLU A 75 -29.06 -14.19 -24.66
CA GLU A 75 -30.28 -13.86 -23.92
C GLU A 75 -30.06 -12.72 -22.92
N ASN A 76 -28.84 -12.58 -22.38
CA ASN A 76 -28.52 -11.64 -21.30
C ASN A 76 -27.36 -10.70 -21.67
N PRO A 77 -27.47 -9.86 -22.71
CA PRO A 77 -26.36 -9.08 -23.24
C PRO A 77 -25.75 -8.09 -22.23
N VAL A 78 -26.56 -7.55 -21.31
CA VAL A 78 -26.09 -6.62 -20.26
C VAL A 78 -25.16 -7.34 -19.26
N ILE A 79 -25.53 -8.56 -18.86
CA ILE A 79 -24.73 -9.38 -17.95
C ILE A 79 -23.46 -9.85 -18.66
N ALA A 80 -23.59 -10.34 -19.88
CA ALA A 80 -22.49 -10.78 -20.72
C ALA A 80 -21.44 -9.67 -20.90
N LYS A 81 -21.91 -8.45 -21.19
CA LYS A 81 -21.02 -7.28 -21.30
C LYS A 81 -20.24 -7.01 -20.02
N ARG A 82 -20.88 -7.08 -18.84
CA ARG A 82 -20.22 -6.91 -17.54
C ARG A 82 -19.16 -7.98 -17.27
N ILE A 83 -19.44 -9.24 -17.65
CA ILE A 83 -18.47 -10.34 -17.51
C ILE A 83 -17.26 -10.10 -18.41
N VAL A 84 -17.48 -9.73 -19.67
CA VAL A 84 -16.41 -9.39 -20.62
C VAL A 84 -15.60 -8.20 -20.14
N GLU A 85 -16.23 -7.13 -19.69
CA GLU A 85 -15.56 -5.93 -19.16
C GLU A 85 -14.69 -6.27 -17.95
N LYS A 86 -15.16 -7.12 -17.04
CA LYS A 86 -14.38 -7.59 -15.89
C LYS A 86 -13.15 -8.37 -16.34
N SER A 87 -13.32 -9.31 -17.27
CA SER A 87 -12.22 -10.12 -17.81
C SER A 87 -11.18 -9.26 -18.56
N ILE A 88 -11.61 -8.23 -19.31
CA ILE A 88 -10.71 -7.27 -19.96
C ILE A 88 -9.96 -6.44 -18.92
N LEU A 89 -10.62 -6.05 -17.83
CA LEU A 89 -9.98 -5.31 -16.73
C LEU A 89 -8.88 -6.14 -16.07
N SER A 90 -9.14 -7.44 -15.82
CA SER A 90 -8.17 -8.40 -15.30
C SER A 90 -6.97 -8.55 -16.23
N ALA A 91 -7.21 -8.76 -17.55
CA ALA A 91 -6.16 -8.86 -18.54
C ALA A 91 -5.28 -7.60 -18.59
N ARG A 92 -5.87 -6.42 -18.55
CA ARG A 92 -5.13 -5.15 -18.52
C ARG A 92 -4.29 -5.01 -17.25
N ALA A 93 -4.83 -5.40 -16.10
CA ALA A 93 -4.10 -5.39 -14.84
C ALA A 93 -2.88 -6.35 -14.89
N ARG A 94 -3.07 -7.57 -15.39
CA ARG A 94 -2.01 -8.57 -15.60
C ARG A 94 -0.94 -8.06 -16.56
N MET A 95 -1.33 -7.48 -17.69
CA MET A 95 -0.37 -6.94 -18.68
C MET A 95 0.41 -5.75 -18.11
N ALA A 96 -0.25 -4.87 -17.36
CA ALA A 96 0.40 -3.74 -16.69
C ALA A 96 1.42 -4.22 -15.64
N ALA A 97 1.06 -5.22 -14.83
CA ALA A 97 1.96 -5.86 -13.88
C ALA A 97 3.16 -6.48 -14.59
N ARG A 98 2.94 -7.25 -15.68
CA ARG A 98 4.01 -7.84 -16.50
C ARG A 98 4.94 -6.78 -17.08
N LYS A 99 4.40 -5.69 -17.64
CA LYS A 99 5.19 -4.59 -18.19
C LYS A 99 6.02 -3.88 -17.12
N ALA A 100 5.45 -3.68 -15.94
CA ALA A 100 6.18 -3.10 -14.81
C ALA A 100 7.31 -4.03 -14.35
N ARG A 101 7.06 -5.34 -14.26
CA ARG A 101 8.08 -6.38 -13.97
C ARG A 101 9.21 -6.33 -15.00
N GLU A 102 8.86 -6.27 -16.27
CA GLU A 102 9.84 -6.24 -17.37
C GLU A 102 10.69 -4.95 -17.34
N LEU A 103 10.08 -3.81 -17.04
CA LEU A 103 10.79 -2.54 -16.86
C LEU A 103 11.73 -2.59 -15.63
N THR A 104 11.28 -3.16 -14.53
CA THR A 104 12.11 -3.37 -13.33
C THR A 104 13.25 -4.36 -13.61
N ARG A 105 12.95 -5.46 -14.31
CA ARG A 105 13.95 -6.49 -14.69
C ARG A 105 14.94 -5.99 -15.74
N ARG A 106 14.50 -5.21 -16.75
CA ARG A 106 15.42 -4.59 -17.73
C ARG A 106 16.33 -3.56 -17.08
N LYS A 107 15.81 -2.76 -16.13
CA LYS A 107 16.64 -1.86 -15.33
C LYS A 107 17.61 -2.62 -14.44
N SER A 108 17.19 -3.70 -13.78
CA SER A 108 18.10 -4.52 -12.96
C SER A 108 19.16 -5.30 -13.77
N ALA A 109 18.88 -5.65 -15.03
CA ALA A 109 19.84 -6.36 -15.90
C ALA A 109 20.85 -5.42 -16.60
N LEU A 110 20.50 -4.14 -16.79
CA LEU A 110 21.35 -3.12 -17.42
C LEU A 110 21.98 -2.14 -16.43
N GLU A 111 21.39 -2.04 -15.23
CA GLU A 111 21.84 -1.15 -14.15
C GLU A 111 21.94 -1.93 -12.84
N ILE A 112 23.11 -2.54 -12.60
CA ILE A 112 23.47 -3.13 -11.30
C ILE A 112 23.46 -2.10 -10.15
N SER A 113 22.95 -0.88 -10.35
CA SER A 113 22.98 0.18 -9.32
C SER A 113 22.10 1.38 -9.49
N SER A 114 20.87 1.33 -9.96
CA SER A 114 20.07 2.55 -9.82
C SER A 114 18.91 2.38 -8.83
N LEU A 115 19.27 2.43 -7.57
CA LEU A 115 18.35 2.85 -6.53
C LEU A 115 17.75 4.22 -6.89
N PRO A 116 16.52 4.54 -6.44
CA PRO A 116 15.91 5.84 -6.72
C PRO A 116 16.90 6.96 -6.39
N GLY A 117 17.11 7.89 -7.33
CA GLY A 117 18.09 8.99 -7.14
C GLY A 117 17.85 9.86 -5.91
N LYS A 118 16.62 9.80 -5.35
CA LYS A 118 16.25 10.48 -4.11
C LYS A 118 16.59 9.66 -2.85
N LEU A 119 16.79 8.36 -2.97
CA LEU A 119 17.09 7.50 -1.83
C LEU A 119 18.50 7.80 -1.31
N ALA A 120 18.60 8.20 -0.07
CA ALA A 120 19.85 8.19 0.66
C ALA A 120 19.97 6.83 1.38
N ASP A 121 20.59 5.86 0.71
CA ASP A 121 20.73 4.49 1.23
C ASP A 121 21.69 4.40 2.43
N CYS A 122 21.59 3.32 3.20
CA CYS A 122 22.51 2.99 4.28
C CYS A 122 23.66 2.10 3.79
N GLN A 123 24.68 1.95 4.65
CA GLN A 123 25.90 1.18 4.33
C GLN A 123 25.70 -0.31 4.54
N SER A 124 25.03 -0.71 5.64
CA SER A 124 24.75 -2.13 5.93
C SER A 124 23.81 -2.72 4.88
N LYS A 125 24.01 -4.00 4.58
CA LYS A 125 23.16 -4.81 3.70
C LYS A 125 22.37 -5.86 4.48
N ASP A 126 22.54 -5.91 5.78
CA ASP A 126 21.78 -6.79 6.66
C ASP A 126 20.42 -6.15 6.96
N ALA A 127 19.35 -6.73 6.39
CA ALA A 127 18.00 -6.23 6.57
C ALA A 127 17.56 -6.21 8.05
N SER A 128 18.08 -7.12 8.88
CA SER A 128 17.73 -7.18 10.30
C SER A 128 18.19 -5.97 11.10
N GLU A 129 19.25 -5.30 10.65
CA GLU A 129 19.83 -4.14 11.30
C GLU A 129 19.39 -2.81 10.67
N THR A 130 18.89 -2.85 9.42
CA THR A 130 18.65 -1.65 8.63
C THR A 130 17.20 -1.17 8.72
N GLU A 131 17.02 0.12 8.58
CA GLU A 131 15.72 0.76 8.56
C GLU A 131 15.66 1.89 7.53
N ILE A 132 14.48 2.09 6.95
CA ILE A 132 14.21 3.16 6.00
C ILE A 132 13.13 4.09 6.53
N TYR A 133 13.39 5.39 6.47
CA TYR A 133 12.40 6.43 6.76
C TYR A 133 11.77 6.93 5.46
N LEU A 134 10.45 6.88 5.40
CA LEU A 134 9.62 7.55 4.40
C LEU A 134 9.29 8.94 4.94
N VAL A 135 9.95 9.97 4.42
CA VAL A 135 9.90 11.32 4.99
C VAL A 135 9.08 12.24 4.10
N GLU A 136 8.15 12.98 4.70
CA GLU A 136 7.36 13.95 3.98
C GLU A 136 8.21 15.19 3.59
N GLY A 137 8.28 15.44 2.28
CA GLY A 137 8.91 16.61 1.72
C GLY A 137 10.45 16.57 1.66
N ASP A 138 10.98 17.42 0.77
CA ASP A 138 12.44 17.50 0.55
C ASP A 138 13.16 18.23 1.70
N SER A 139 12.49 19.15 2.41
CA SER A 139 13.07 19.90 3.53
C SER A 139 13.35 18.98 4.72
N ALA A 140 12.32 18.31 5.25
CA ALA A 140 12.47 17.34 6.33
C ALA A 140 13.37 16.16 5.91
N GLY A 141 13.27 15.73 4.64
CA GLY A 141 14.19 14.74 4.07
C GLY A 141 15.64 15.19 4.09
N GLY A 142 15.92 16.47 3.90
CA GLY A 142 17.25 17.07 4.02
C GLY A 142 17.80 17.00 5.44
N SER A 143 17.01 17.43 6.44
CA SER A 143 17.38 17.34 7.85
C SER A 143 17.59 15.89 8.29
N ALA A 144 16.68 14.97 7.89
CA ALA A 144 16.80 13.55 8.20
C ALA A 144 18.08 12.92 7.58
N LYS A 145 18.43 13.27 6.32
CA LYS A 145 19.68 12.83 5.68
C LYS A 145 20.93 13.27 6.42
N GLN A 146 20.92 14.44 7.03
CA GLN A 146 22.05 14.95 7.79
C GLN A 146 22.11 14.34 9.19
N GLY A 147 20.95 14.18 9.87
CA GLY A 147 20.87 13.70 11.25
C GLY A 147 20.99 12.18 11.40
N ARG A 148 20.74 11.38 10.35
CA ARG A 148 20.70 9.92 10.41
C ARG A 148 22.02 9.24 10.75
N ASP A 149 22.00 8.06 11.28
CA ASP A 149 23.15 7.14 11.26
C ASP A 149 23.23 6.43 9.89
N ARG A 150 24.22 6.81 9.11
CA ARG A 150 24.42 6.28 7.73
C ARG A 150 24.75 4.79 7.68
N ARG A 151 25.14 4.19 8.79
CA ARG A 151 25.46 2.75 8.83
C ARG A 151 24.23 1.91 8.58
N PHE A 152 23.10 2.24 9.19
CA PHE A 152 21.89 1.41 9.14
C PHE A 152 20.59 2.14 8.78
N GLN A 153 20.59 3.49 8.71
CA GLN A 153 19.38 4.27 8.38
C GLN A 153 19.42 4.78 6.94
N ALA A 154 18.37 4.49 6.18
CA ALA A 154 18.12 5.03 4.85
C ALA A 154 16.98 6.07 4.90
N ILE A 155 17.02 7.07 4.01
CA ILE A 155 16.00 8.12 3.89
C ILE A 155 15.46 8.16 2.47
N LEU A 156 14.15 8.05 2.34
CA LEU A 156 13.43 8.25 1.09
C LEU A 156 12.44 9.41 1.25
N PRO A 157 12.77 10.60 0.74
CA PRO A 157 11.82 11.73 0.73
C PRO A 157 10.68 11.46 -0.25
N LEU A 158 9.46 11.78 0.17
CA LEU A 158 8.25 11.71 -0.64
C LEU A 158 7.85 13.12 -1.06
N ARG A 159 7.49 13.32 -2.33
CA ARG A 159 7.01 14.63 -2.83
C ARG A 159 5.50 14.73 -2.69
N GLY A 160 5.07 15.23 -1.52
CA GLY A 160 3.66 15.47 -1.24
C GLY A 160 2.82 14.19 -1.16
N LYS A 161 1.52 14.33 -1.42
CA LYS A 161 0.56 13.24 -1.32
C LYS A 161 0.79 12.19 -2.41
N ILE A 162 1.03 10.95 -2.03
CA ILE A 162 1.15 9.85 -2.99
C ILE A 162 -0.22 9.51 -3.60
N LEU A 163 -0.20 8.78 -4.70
CA LEU A 163 -1.41 8.32 -5.37
C LEU A 163 -2.26 7.45 -4.43
N ASN A 164 -3.57 7.75 -4.33
CA ASN A 164 -4.51 6.89 -3.63
C ASN A 164 -4.72 5.59 -4.42
N VAL A 165 -4.12 4.50 -3.93
CA VAL A 165 -4.14 3.19 -4.60
C VAL A 165 -5.48 2.47 -4.48
N GLU A 166 -6.37 2.88 -3.57
CA GLU A 166 -7.72 2.34 -3.46
C GLU A 166 -8.58 2.71 -4.67
N LYS A 167 -8.37 3.93 -5.21
CA LYS A 167 -9.12 4.45 -6.36
C LYS A 167 -8.43 4.21 -7.69
N ALA A 168 -7.11 4.08 -7.67
CA ALA A 168 -6.33 4.05 -8.89
C ALA A 168 -6.23 2.63 -9.46
N ARG A 169 -6.25 2.55 -10.77
CA ARG A 169 -5.97 1.29 -11.48
C ARG A 169 -4.48 0.93 -11.37
N LEU A 170 -4.18 -0.36 -11.41
CA LEU A 170 -2.82 -0.88 -11.23
C LEU A 170 -1.82 -0.28 -12.21
N ASP A 171 -2.21 -0.06 -13.47
CA ASP A 171 -1.37 0.58 -14.49
C ASP A 171 -0.95 2.00 -14.08
N LYS A 172 -1.87 2.76 -13.50
CA LYS A 172 -1.61 4.11 -12.99
C LYS A 172 -0.76 4.08 -11.72
N ILE A 173 -1.01 3.12 -10.83
CA ILE A 173 -0.23 2.91 -9.60
C ILE A 173 1.25 2.67 -9.96
N LEU A 174 1.50 1.74 -10.88
CA LEU A 174 2.84 1.38 -11.32
C LEU A 174 3.51 2.44 -12.22
N SER A 175 2.77 3.42 -12.73
CA SER A 175 3.32 4.58 -13.43
C SER A 175 3.70 5.73 -12.50
N SER A 176 3.23 5.71 -11.24
CA SER A 176 3.58 6.72 -10.23
C SER A 176 5.04 6.60 -9.79
N ASP A 177 5.79 7.69 -9.91
CA ASP A 177 7.21 7.73 -9.55
C ASP A 177 7.43 7.44 -8.08
N GLU A 178 6.59 7.99 -7.18
CA GLU A 178 6.74 7.80 -5.74
C GLU A 178 6.51 6.32 -5.35
N ILE A 179 5.49 5.68 -5.94
CA ILE A 179 5.23 4.25 -5.69
C ILE A 179 6.34 3.38 -6.27
N ARG A 180 6.82 3.66 -7.48
CA ARG A 180 7.96 2.92 -8.07
C ARG A 180 9.23 3.06 -7.23
N ASN A 181 9.49 4.27 -6.72
CA ASN A 181 10.63 4.52 -5.86
C ASN A 181 10.57 3.70 -4.57
N MET A 182 9.38 3.60 -3.94
CA MET A 182 9.18 2.77 -2.76
C MET A 182 9.37 1.28 -3.07
N ILE A 183 8.74 0.76 -4.14
CA ILE A 183 8.88 -0.65 -4.56
C ILE A 183 10.36 -0.99 -4.81
N THR A 184 11.08 -0.11 -5.51
CA THR A 184 12.51 -0.30 -5.82
C THR A 184 13.37 -0.20 -4.57
N ALA A 185 13.07 0.75 -3.67
CA ALA A 185 13.82 0.92 -2.42
C ALA A 185 13.67 -0.30 -1.51
N PHE A 186 12.46 -0.83 -1.35
CA PHE A 186 12.20 -1.98 -0.46
C PHE A 186 12.76 -3.29 -1.04
N GLY A 187 12.76 -3.46 -2.36
CA GLY A 187 13.35 -4.62 -3.05
C GLY A 187 12.53 -5.89 -3.01
N CYS A 188 11.43 -5.94 -2.26
CA CYS A 188 10.62 -7.13 -2.02
C CYS A 188 9.49 -7.38 -3.05
N GLY A 189 9.38 -6.57 -4.11
CA GLY A 189 8.28 -6.70 -5.09
C GLY A 189 6.93 -6.24 -4.57
N ILE A 190 5.85 -6.54 -5.32
CA ILE A 190 4.47 -6.23 -4.92
C ILE A 190 3.49 -7.31 -5.37
N GLY A 191 2.34 -7.44 -4.69
CA GLY A 191 1.25 -8.35 -5.05
C GLY A 191 1.74 -9.80 -5.10
N GLU A 192 1.51 -10.49 -6.23
CA GLU A 192 1.90 -11.91 -6.41
C GLU A 192 3.42 -12.13 -6.46
N ASP A 193 4.20 -11.10 -6.80
CA ASP A 193 5.67 -11.17 -6.84
C ASP A 193 6.32 -10.74 -5.51
N PHE A 194 5.52 -10.49 -4.50
CA PHE A 194 6.03 -10.09 -3.20
C PHE A 194 6.83 -11.23 -2.56
N ASP A 195 8.05 -10.92 -2.16
CA ASP A 195 8.98 -11.85 -1.52
C ASP A 195 9.65 -11.14 -0.35
N LEU A 196 9.25 -11.49 0.86
CA LEU A 196 9.74 -10.84 2.08
C LEU A 196 11.23 -11.07 2.31
N GLU A 197 11.77 -12.23 1.88
CA GLU A 197 13.20 -12.54 2.04
C GLU A 197 14.10 -11.59 1.26
N LYS A 198 13.55 -10.90 0.24
CA LYS A 198 14.25 -9.87 -0.55
C LYS A 198 14.12 -8.47 0.03
N ALA A 199 13.42 -8.31 1.16
CA ALA A 199 13.29 -7.00 1.80
C ALA A 199 14.66 -6.47 2.20
N ARG A 200 14.94 -5.23 1.81
CA ARG A 200 16.24 -4.58 2.06
C ARG A 200 16.34 -3.94 3.45
N TYR A 201 15.22 -3.74 4.12
CA TYR A 201 15.13 -3.07 5.41
C TYR A 201 14.22 -3.85 6.36
N GLY A 202 14.71 -4.05 7.59
CA GLY A 202 13.93 -4.70 8.66
C GLY A 202 12.84 -3.81 9.24
N LYS A 203 12.99 -2.47 9.12
CA LYS A 203 11.95 -1.52 9.53
C LYS A 203 11.70 -0.49 8.44
N ILE A 204 10.43 -0.23 8.18
CA ILE A 204 9.95 0.84 7.30
C ILE A 204 9.20 1.83 8.19
N ILE A 205 9.74 3.03 8.37
CA ILE A 205 9.25 4.00 9.33
C ILE A 205 8.64 5.17 8.57
N ILE A 206 7.34 5.37 8.72
CA ILE A 206 6.60 6.50 8.17
C ILE A 206 6.84 7.71 9.08
N MET A 207 7.39 8.79 8.53
CA MET A 207 7.70 10.02 9.24
C MET A 207 7.10 11.21 8.50
N THR A 208 5.92 11.64 8.93
CA THR A 208 5.12 12.73 8.37
C THR A 208 4.94 13.85 9.39
N ASP A 209 4.61 15.03 8.89
CA ASP A 209 4.27 16.18 9.72
C ASP A 209 3.07 15.89 10.65
N ALA A 210 2.98 16.60 11.76
CA ALA A 210 1.91 16.42 12.75
C ALA A 210 0.61 17.20 12.38
N ASP A 211 0.44 17.54 11.12
CA ASP A 211 -0.72 18.27 10.60
C ASP A 211 -1.71 17.35 9.84
N VAL A 212 -2.75 17.93 9.28
CA VAL A 212 -3.79 17.20 8.52
C VAL A 212 -3.26 16.62 7.22
N ASP A 213 -2.29 17.25 6.58
CA ASP A 213 -1.68 16.78 5.34
C ASP A 213 -0.77 15.58 5.60
N GLY A 214 0.05 15.64 6.66
CA GLY A 214 0.86 14.51 7.10
C GLY A 214 0.02 13.32 7.56
N ALA A 215 -1.10 13.55 8.25
CA ALA A 215 -2.07 12.50 8.59
C ALA A 215 -2.66 11.84 7.32
N HIS A 216 -2.97 12.62 6.29
CA HIS A 216 -3.45 12.10 5.01
C HIS A 216 -2.38 11.30 4.27
N ILE A 217 -1.13 11.79 4.20
CA ILE A 217 -0.01 11.05 3.59
C ILE A 217 0.21 9.72 4.29
N ARG A 218 0.19 9.70 5.62
CA ARG A 218 0.26 8.47 6.42
C ARG A 218 -0.85 7.49 6.06
N THR A 219 -2.09 7.96 5.94
CA THR A 219 -3.23 7.12 5.54
C THR A 219 -3.06 6.55 4.12
N LEU A 220 -2.57 7.35 3.17
CA LEU A 220 -2.28 6.89 1.81
C LEU A 220 -1.19 5.81 1.78
N LEU A 221 -0.12 5.99 2.57
CA LEU A 221 0.95 5.00 2.72
C LEU A 221 0.44 3.69 3.35
N LEU A 222 -0.35 3.78 4.42
CA LEU A 222 -0.97 2.61 5.05
C LEU A 222 -1.90 1.87 4.07
N THR A 223 -2.67 2.60 3.25
CA THR A 223 -3.49 2.02 2.18
C THR A 223 -2.63 1.26 1.17
N PHE A 224 -1.49 1.84 0.76
CA PHE A 224 -0.55 1.19 -0.15
C PHE A 224 0.04 -0.09 0.46
N PHE A 225 0.53 -0.06 1.69
CA PHE A 225 1.06 -1.24 2.37
C PHE A 225 -0.02 -2.31 2.53
N TYR A 226 -1.22 -1.93 2.96
CA TYR A 226 -2.31 -2.87 3.15
C TYR A 226 -2.73 -3.56 1.85
N ARG A 227 -2.85 -2.83 0.74
CA ARG A 227 -3.32 -3.37 -0.55
C ARG A 227 -2.27 -4.15 -1.32
N TYR A 228 -0.99 -3.76 -1.21
CA TYR A 228 0.05 -4.28 -2.10
C TYR A 228 1.24 -4.93 -1.40
N MET A 229 1.43 -4.70 -0.12
CA MET A 229 2.54 -5.20 0.66
C MET A 229 2.10 -5.64 2.07
N GLN A 230 0.92 -6.26 2.16
CA GLN A 230 0.32 -6.68 3.44
C GLN A 230 1.25 -7.56 4.31
N PRO A 231 2.09 -8.45 3.76
CA PRO A 231 3.03 -9.22 4.58
C PRO A 231 4.00 -8.34 5.38
N LEU A 232 4.40 -7.16 4.90
CA LEU A 232 5.23 -6.23 5.69
C LEU A 232 4.54 -5.75 6.97
N ILE A 233 3.21 -5.59 6.96
CA ILE A 233 2.44 -5.25 8.16
C ILE A 233 2.33 -6.47 9.07
N LYS A 234 1.98 -7.64 8.53
CA LYS A 234 1.77 -8.87 9.30
C LYS A 234 3.02 -9.33 10.03
N GLU A 235 4.18 -9.21 9.39
CA GLU A 235 5.48 -9.57 9.97
C GLU A 235 6.12 -8.41 10.78
N GLY A 236 5.38 -7.30 10.96
CA GLY A 236 5.77 -6.23 11.88
C GLY A 236 6.88 -5.31 11.40
N HIS A 237 7.04 -5.14 10.08
CA HIS A 237 8.08 -4.28 9.50
C HIS A 237 7.67 -2.81 9.36
N VAL A 238 6.37 -2.47 9.50
CA VAL A 238 5.88 -1.10 9.28
C VAL A 238 5.67 -0.37 10.59
N PHE A 239 6.22 0.84 10.69
CA PHE A 239 6.19 1.68 11.89
C PHE A 239 5.79 3.12 11.53
N ILE A 240 5.31 3.87 12.54
CA ILE A 240 5.00 5.29 12.45
C ILE A 240 5.87 6.01 13.49
N ALA A 241 6.70 6.95 13.04
CA ALA A 241 7.48 7.80 13.92
C ALA A 241 6.57 8.76 14.71
N GLN A 242 6.96 9.02 15.95
CA GLN A 242 6.27 9.95 16.84
C GLN A 242 7.24 11.11 17.18
N PRO A 243 7.34 12.14 16.32
CA PRO A 243 8.12 13.32 16.65
C PRO A 243 7.45 14.12 17.78
N PRO A 244 8.19 14.92 18.56
CA PRO A 244 7.60 15.78 19.58
C PRO A 244 6.78 16.91 18.94
N LEU A 245 5.74 17.34 19.64
CA LEU A 245 4.91 18.49 19.27
C LEU A 245 5.49 19.81 19.77
N TYR A 246 6.24 19.77 20.88
CA TYR A 246 6.75 20.97 21.53
C TYR A 246 8.22 20.84 21.92
N LEU A 247 8.93 21.97 21.81
CA LEU A 247 10.21 22.21 22.43
C LEU A 247 10.03 23.27 23.52
N VAL A 248 10.43 22.96 24.75
CA VAL A 248 10.53 23.89 25.87
C VAL A 248 12.00 24.12 26.14
N ARG A 249 12.45 25.37 26.05
CA ARG A 249 13.84 25.74 26.25
C ARG A 249 13.98 26.65 27.45
N LYS A 250 14.85 26.26 28.41
CA LYS A 250 15.23 27.06 29.55
C LYS A 250 16.75 27.11 29.66
N GLY A 251 17.34 28.27 29.32
CA GLY A 251 18.80 28.41 29.19
C GLY A 251 19.34 27.44 28.12
N GLN A 252 20.23 26.52 28.54
CA GLN A 252 20.81 25.50 27.66
C GLN A 252 20.05 24.17 27.66
N LYS A 253 19.02 24.02 28.50
CA LYS A 253 18.22 22.79 28.54
C LYS A 253 17.13 22.83 27.49
N HIS A 254 17.06 21.78 26.71
CA HIS A 254 16.00 21.48 25.74
C HIS A 254 15.17 20.32 26.28
N LEU A 255 13.88 20.52 26.42
CA LEU A 255 12.91 19.51 26.84
C LEU A 255 11.86 19.40 25.78
N TYR A 256 11.45 18.16 25.47
CA TYR A 256 10.48 17.89 24.43
C TYR A 256 9.20 17.35 25.06
N ALA A 257 8.06 17.70 24.47
CA ALA A 257 6.77 17.17 24.86
C ALA A 257 6.02 16.65 23.61
N TYR A 258 5.38 15.51 23.75
CA TYR A 258 4.72 14.76 22.68
C TYR A 258 3.20 14.93 22.73
N SER A 259 2.67 15.58 23.75
CA SER A 259 1.26 15.92 23.93
C SER A 259 1.09 17.23 24.70
N ASP A 260 -0.13 17.77 24.70
CA ASP A 260 -0.47 18.96 25.49
C ASP A 260 -0.34 18.68 27.01
N ASP A 261 -0.68 17.45 27.43
CA ASP A 261 -0.56 17.04 28.85
C ASP A 261 0.91 16.94 29.28
N GLU A 262 1.76 16.37 28.41
CA GLU A 262 3.21 16.34 28.66
C GLU A 262 3.81 17.74 28.69
N LEU A 263 3.34 18.65 27.83
CA LEU A 263 3.77 20.05 27.87
C LEU A 263 3.48 20.69 29.25
N GLN A 264 2.30 20.45 29.83
CA GLN A 264 1.98 20.96 31.15
C GLN A 264 2.92 20.39 32.22
N THR A 265 3.22 19.10 32.17
CA THR A 265 4.15 18.43 33.07
C THR A 265 5.55 19.03 32.96
N VAL A 266 6.04 19.22 31.73
CA VAL A 266 7.36 19.86 31.49
C VAL A 266 7.39 21.30 31.98
N LEU A 267 6.31 22.07 31.83
CA LEU A 267 6.21 23.43 32.29
C LEU A 267 6.19 23.50 33.83
N ASP A 268 5.56 22.56 34.50
CA ASP A 268 5.54 22.50 35.99
C ASP A 268 6.93 22.13 36.53
N GLU A 269 7.67 21.23 35.87
CA GLU A 269 9.06 20.91 36.25
C GLU A 269 10.02 22.08 36.03
N VAL A 270 9.86 22.80 34.93
CA VAL A 270 10.72 23.98 34.62
C VAL A 270 10.42 25.18 35.52
N GLY A 271 9.19 25.22 36.09
CA GLY A 271 8.68 26.35 36.87
C GLY A 271 8.10 27.43 35.94
N ARG A 272 6.77 27.62 36.01
CA ARG A 272 6.02 28.55 35.14
C ARG A 272 6.51 30.01 35.29
N ASP A 273 6.97 30.39 36.43
CA ASP A 273 7.50 31.75 36.72
C ASP A 273 8.84 32.03 36.03
N SER A 274 9.48 31.02 35.45
CA SER A 274 10.79 31.16 34.80
C SER A 274 10.73 31.63 33.34
N ASN A 275 9.54 31.88 32.80
CA ASN A 275 9.28 32.31 31.41
C ASN A 275 10.07 31.52 30.37
N PRO A 276 9.90 30.18 30.29
CA PRO A 276 10.60 29.35 29.30
C PRO A 276 10.15 29.68 27.88
N TYR A 277 11.06 29.57 26.92
CA TYR A 277 10.70 29.64 25.50
C TYR A 277 10.00 28.35 25.08
N ILE A 278 8.80 28.47 24.54
CA ILE A 278 8.00 27.33 24.03
C ILE A 278 7.87 27.48 22.53
N GLN A 279 8.27 26.44 21.79
CA GLN A 279 8.07 26.32 20.35
C GLN A 279 7.15 25.14 20.09
N ARG A 280 6.06 25.38 19.37
CA ARG A 280 5.22 24.31 18.80
C ARG A 280 5.73 24.02 17.40
N TYR A 281 6.09 22.76 17.13
CA TYR A 281 6.47 22.32 15.81
C TYR A 281 5.22 22.12 14.95
N LYS A 282 5.17 22.75 13.78
CA LYS A 282 4.12 22.57 12.76
C LYS A 282 4.49 21.47 11.77
N GLY A 283 5.79 21.26 11.57
CA GLY A 283 6.29 20.22 10.69
C GLY A 283 7.74 19.85 10.99
N LEU A 284 8.16 18.70 10.50
CA LEU A 284 9.51 18.13 10.66
C LEU A 284 10.60 19.02 10.06
N GLY A 285 10.23 19.83 9.05
CA GLY A 285 11.15 20.77 8.41
C GLY A 285 11.60 21.92 9.30
N GLU A 286 10.94 22.14 10.47
CA GLU A 286 11.32 23.12 11.49
C GLU A 286 12.39 22.59 12.45
N MET A 287 12.64 21.27 12.43
CA MET A 287 13.66 20.63 13.25
C MET A 287 15.01 20.64 12.52
N ASN A 288 16.06 21.01 13.24
CA ASN A 288 17.40 20.82 12.73
C ASN A 288 17.81 19.32 12.81
N PRO A 289 18.88 18.88 12.12
CA PRO A 289 19.30 17.49 12.07
C PRO A 289 19.55 16.86 13.46
N GLU A 290 20.11 17.60 14.40
CA GLU A 290 20.41 17.14 15.75
C GLU A 290 19.12 16.89 16.54
N GLN A 291 18.17 17.82 16.48
CA GLN A 291 16.86 17.68 17.12
C GLN A 291 16.09 16.49 16.58
N LEU A 292 16.11 16.32 15.26
CA LEU A 292 15.42 15.19 14.61
C LEU A 292 16.06 13.84 14.96
N TRP A 293 17.40 13.80 15.09
CA TRP A 293 18.12 12.64 15.59
C TRP A 293 17.72 12.32 17.04
N GLU A 294 17.90 13.26 17.93
CA GLU A 294 17.68 13.07 19.38
C GLU A 294 16.26 12.60 19.72
N THR A 295 15.26 13.13 19.02
CA THR A 295 13.85 12.93 19.38
C THR A 295 13.15 11.85 18.61
N THR A 296 13.58 11.57 17.34
CA THR A 296 12.78 10.79 16.40
C THR A 296 13.56 9.69 15.70
N MET A 297 14.89 9.82 15.54
CA MET A 297 15.66 8.87 14.74
C MET A 297 16.62 8.02 15.57
N ASN A 298 17.09 8.49 16.74
CA ASN A 298 17.96 7.71 17.60
C ASN A 298 17.22 6.50 18.18
N PRO A 299 17.65 5.25 17.90
CA PRO A 299 16.97 4.05 18.38
C PRO A 299 16.81 3.98 19.91
N ASP A 300 17.76 4.57 20.66
CA ASP A 300 17.78 4.48 22.12
C ASP A 300 16.75 5.40 22.80
N GLY A 301 16.31 6.48 22.11
CA GLY A 301 15.44 7.50 22.72
C GLY A 301 14.14 7.78 21.97
N ARG A 302 14.00 7.30 20.74
CA ARG A 302 12.82 7.58 19.90
C ARG A 302 11.59 6.77 20.30
N THR A 303 10.43 7.33 20.02
CA THR A 303 9.16 6.62 20.08
C THR A 303 8.67 6.33 18.67
N ILE A 304 8.44 5.05 18.36
CA ILE A 304 7.80 4.59 17.11
C ILE A 304 6.64 3.67 17.44
N LEU A 305 5.54 3.75 16.70
CA LEU A 305 4.39 2.87 16.81
C LEU A 305 4.47 1.82 15.74
N GLN A 306 4.44 0.53 16.11
CA GLN A 306 4.32 -0.57 15.17
C GLN A 306 2.89 -0.65 14.63
N VAL A 307 2.76 -0.84 13.34
CA VAL A 307 1.46 -1.00 12.69
C VAL A 307 1.07 -2.48 12.77
N HIS A 308 -0.09 -2.76 13.37
CA HIS A 308 -0.64 -4.10 13.50
C HIS A 308 -1.90 -4.24 12.65
N LEU A 309 -2.15 -5.45 12.17
CA LEU A 309 -3.37 -5.85 11.50
C LEU A 309 -4.10 -6.87 12.37
N GLU A 310 -5.02 -6.39 13.21
CA GLU A 310 -5.78 -7.23 14.14
C GLU A 310 -6.91 -7.97 13.42
N ASP A 311 -7.71 -7.25 12.62
CA ASP A 311 -8.79 -7.80 11.81
C ASP A 311 -8.67 -7.33 10.36
N ALA A 312 -8.41 -8.28 9.46
CA ALA A 312 -8.23 -7.97 8.04
C ALA A 312 -9.56 -7.59 7.36
N ALA A 313 -10.69 -8.12 7.80
CA ALA A 313 -11.99 -7.81 7.21
C ALA A 313 -12.47 -6.42 7.63
N GLU A 314 -12.26 -6.04 8.89
CA GLU A 314 -12.56 -4.69 9.38
C GLU A 314 -11.65 -3.66 8.71
N ALA A 315 -10.35 -3.93 8.59
CA ALA A 315 -9.41 -3.06 7.89
C ALA A 315 -9.80 -2.87 6.42
N ASP A 316 -10.20 -3.94 5.72
CA ASP A 316 -10.69 -3.88 4.33
C ASP A 316 -11.90 -2.96 4.20
N ALA A 317 -12.88 -3.11 5.09
CA ALA A 317 -14.07 -2.27 5.13
C ALA A 317 -13.72 -0.79 5.39
N ILE A 318 -12.83 -0.51 6.35
CA ILE A 318 -12.41 0.86 6.68
C ILE A 318 -11.67 1.50 5.51
N PHE A 319 -10.69 0.83 4.90
CA PHE A 319 -9.99 1.37 3.74
C PHE A 319 -10.93 1.60 2.54
N SER A 320 -11.86 0.67 2.28
CA SER A 320 -12.84 0.81 1.20
C SER A 320 -13.81 1.98 1.44
N ILE A 321 -14.23 2.23 2.69
CA ILE A 321 -15.10 3.36 3.05
C ILE A 321 -14.35 4.67 2.97
N LEU A 322 -13.19 4.77 3.62
CA LEU A 322 -12.46 6.04 3.77
C LEU A 322 -11.71 6.44 2.52
N MET A 323 -11.09 5.49 1.83
CA MET A 323 -10.21 5.75 0.69
C MET A 323 -10.84 5.42 -0.66
N GLY A 324 -11.99 4.71 -0.70
CA GLY A 324 -12.70 4.33 -1.91
C GLY A 324 -13.44 5.48 -2.60
N ASP A 325 -14.11 5.18 -3.72
CA ASP A 325 -14.79 6.18 -4.56
C ASP A 325 -16.15 6.65 -4.03
N LYS A 326 -16.80 5.84 -3.19
CA LYS A 326 -18.15 6.13 -2.70
C LYS A 326 -18.10 7.21 -1.64
N VAL A 327 -18.79 8.35 -1.89
CA VAL A 327 -18.80 9.51 -0.99
C VAL A 327 -19.74 9.27 0.21
N GLU A 328 -20.92 8.71 -0.04
CA GLU A 328 -21.96 8.57 0.99
C GLU A 328 -21.55 7.69 2.19
N PRO A 329 -20.99 6.48 2.02
CA PRO A 329 -20.51 5.69 3.16
C PRO A 329 -19.41 6.41 3.97
N ARG A 330 -18.55 7.17 3.30
CA ARG A 330 -17.50 7.97 3.95
C ARG A 330 -18.13 9.09 4.80
N ARG A 331 -19.10 9.82 4.26
CA ARG A 331 -19.81 10.87 4.99
C ARG A 331 -20.47 10.32 6.25
N GLN A 332 -21.23 9.21 6.12
CA GLN A 332 -21.88 8.55 7.25
C GLN A 332 -20.87 8.08 8.31
N PHE A 333 -19.72 7.54 7.89
CA PHE A 333 -18.66 7.16 8.82
C PHE A 333 -18.12 8.36 9.58
N ILE A 334 -17.83 9.48 8.89
CA ILE A 334 -17.35 10.72 9.51
C ILE A 334 -18.36 11.28 10.50
N GLU A 335 -19.64 11.36 10.12
CA GLU A 335 -20.73 11.84 10.98
C GLU A 335 -20.88 10.97 12.23
N ALA A 336 -20.85 9.64 12.09
CA ALA A 336 -20.97 8.69 13.19
C ALA A 336 -19.79 8.73 14.17
N ASN A 337 -18.60 9.12 13.71
CA ASN A 337 -17.38 9.16 14.51
C ASN A 337 -16.92 10.57 14.89
N ALA A 338 -17.61 11.61 14.48
CA ALA A 338 -17.24 13.01 14.72
C ALA A 338 -16.98 13.32 16.22
N GLY A 339 -17.79 12.75 17.11
CA GLY A 339 -17.61 12.91 18.56
C GLY A 339 -16.38 12.26 19.18
N LYS A 340 -15.67 11.39 18.43
CA LYS A 340 -14.45 10.71 18.87
C LYS A 340 -13.17 11.46 18.51
N VAL A 341 -13.29 12.51 17.69
CA VAL A 341 -12.14 13.30 17.24
C VAL A 341 -11.57 14.11 18.42
N ARG A 342 -10.30 13.91 18.76
CA ARG A 342 -9.63 14.61 19.85
C ARG A 342 -8.85 15.83 19.37
N ASN A 343 -8.28 15.79 18.17
CA ASN A 343 -7.45 16.86 17.60
C ASN A 343 -8.09 17.33 16.29
N LEU A 344 -8.97 18.32 16.38
CA LEU A 344 -9.56 18.96 15.21
C LEU A 344 -8.70 20.18 14.85
N ASP A 345 -8.08 20.15 13.66
CA ASP A 345 -7.43 21.35 13.13
C ASP A 345 -8.50 22.26 12.52
N LEU A 346 -8.82 23.33 13.26
CA LEU A 346 -9.80 24.32 12.85
C LEU A 346 -9.20 25.46 12.03
N SER A 347 -7.91 25.41 11.70
CA SER A 347 -7.20 26.47 10.97
C SER A 347 -7.73 26.69 9.54
N LEU A 348 -8.44 25.69 8.98
CA LEU A 348 -9.05 25.74 7.65
C LEU A 348 -10.52 26.19 7.63
N ILE A 349 -11.11 26.55 8.79
CA ILE A 349 -12.54 26.95 8.87
C ILE A 349 -12.77 28.42 8.51
N HIS A 350 -11.74 29.19 8.25
CA HIS A 350 -11.85 30.58 7.78
C HIS A 350 -11.87 30.62 6.24
N ILE A 351 -12.90 30.06 5.63
CA ILE A 351 -13.29 30.35 4.25
C ILE A 351 -14.63 31.07 4.26
#